data_dd86311b7fe17e49b62a9d68bd26493e
#
_entry.id   dd86311b7fe17e49b62a9d68bd26493e
#
_cell.length_a   1.000
_cell.length_b   1.000
_cell.length_c   1.000
_cell.angle_alpha   90.00
_cell.angle_beta   90.00
_cell.angle_gamma   90.00
#
_symmetry.space_group_name_H-M   'P 1'
#
loop_
_entity.id
_entity.type
_entity.pdbx_description
1 polymer ?
#
loop_
_entity_poly.entity_id
_entity_poly.type
_entity_poly.pdbx_seq_one_letter_code
_entity_poly.pdbx_strand_id
1 'polypeptide(L)'
;MKILIAISSKEYSESTLDVGMNIARVLKASTTIVDVGQKISEFSMKDVSLANELMETWDIDRPGVDVLEWAFGYLLKNKFIEQRTTSDEFPKNLLIENDSGRAEVLLKGSAVENLSLILRNGDIIKELRDEVDAYEYDLTIIGGSAKRSMSHDMIQYINSSIFVVNNFNKTINYKILLAVDDSPGTKKAVKYGVRVAQAFGIKVQIITVNEDDNSNKANKKSSENASKMMRRCGVEAET
;
A
#
# COMPACT_ATOMS: atom_id res chain seq x y z
N MET A 1 7.81 5.21 10.02
CA MET A 1 7.11 4.08 9.38
C MET A 1 6.96 4.40 7.92
N LYS A 2 7.26 3.44 7.04
CA LYS A 2 7.16 3.60 5.60
C LYS A 2 6.08 2.66 5.04
N ILE A 3 5.21 3.17 4.20
CA ILE A 3 4.12 2.41 3.58
C ILE A 3 4.28 2.45 2.06
N LEU A 4 4.18 1.28 1.43
CA LEU A 4 4.08 1.13 -0.01
C LEU A 4 2.62 0.82 -0.37
N ILE A 5 2.02 1.54 -1.30
CA ILE A 5 0.68 1.28 -1.83
C ILE A 5 0.83 0.93 -3.31
N ALA A 6 0.58 -0.33 -3.68
CA ALA A 6 0.64 -0.76 -5.06
C ALA A 6 -0.71 -0.57 -5.75
N ILE A 7 -0.69 0.13 -6.86
CA ILE A 7 -1.84 0.39 -7.73
C ILE A 7 -1.59 -0.20 -9.12
N SER A 8 -2.62 -0.35 -9.94
CA SER A 8 -2.47 -0.90 -11.30
C SER A 8 -3.38 -0.23 -12.32
N SER A 9 -4.59 0.12 -11.94
CA SER A 9 -5.54 0.81 -12.81
C SER A 9 -6.58 1.53 -11.96
N LYS A 10 -7.23 2.51 -12.51
CA LYS A 10 -8.31 3.26 -11.86
C LYS A 10 -9.41 2.35 -11.30
N GLU A 11 -9.87 1.41 -12.12
CA GLU A 11 -11.02 0.56 -11.80
C GLU A 11 -10.76 -0.36 -10.59
N TYR A 12 -9.54 -0.91 -10.49
CA TYR A 12 -9.18 -1.89 -9.46
C TYR A 12 -8.46 -1.28 -8.25
N SER A 13 -7.92 -0.07 -8.40
CA SER A 13 -7.04 0.53 -7.38
C SER A 13 -7.69 1.61 -6.53
N GLU A 14 -8.89 2.09 -6.88
CA GLU A 14 -9.53 3.18 -6.14
C GLU A 14 -9.74 2.81 -4.67
N SER A 15 -10.29 1.61 -4.40
CA SER A 15 -10.46 1.13 -3.03
C SER A 15 -9.14 0.93 -2.30
N THR A 16 -8.11 0.44 -2.99
CA THR A 16 -6.77 0.24 -2.44
C THR A 16 -6.14 1.56 -2.04
N LEU A 17 -6.23 2.55 -2.92
CA LEU A 17 -5.70 3.89 -2.67
C LEU A 17 -6.45 4.59 -1.53
N ASP A 18 -7.77 4.48 -1.50
CA ASP A 18 -8.60 5.07 -0.43
C ASP A 18 -8.26 4.48 0.95
N VAL A 19 -8.28 3.16 1.06
CA VAL A 19 -7.95 2.47 2.32
C VAL A 19 -6.50 2.74 2.72
N GLY A 20 -5.57 2.64 1.77
CA GLY A 20 -4.15 2.84 2.00
C GLY A 20 -3.83 4.24 2.51
N MET A 21 -4.38 5.27 1.89
CA MET A 21 -4.16 6.65 2.29
C MET A 21 -4.80 6.98 3.65
N ASN A 22 -5.96 6.40 3.98
CA ASN A 22 -6.56 6.56 5.30
C ASN A 22 -5.71 5.89 6.40
N ILE A 23 -5.16 4.70 6.14
CA ILE A 23 -4.21 4.04 7.05
C ILE A 23 -2.94 4.88 7.20
N ALA A 24 -2.38 5.36 6.09
CA ALA A 24 -1.17 6.18 6.09
C ALA A 24 -1.34 7.48 6.90
N ARG A 25 -2.49 8.13 6.78
CA ARG A 25 -2.84 9.34 7.54
C ARG A 25 -2.85 9.09 9.04
N VAL A 26 -3.50 8.02 9.50
CA VAL A 26 -3.60 7.69 10.93
C VAL A 26 -2.25 7.27 11.49
N LEU A 27 -1.44 6.59 10.69
CA LEU A 27 -0.09 6.18 11.08
C LEU A 27 0.94 7.31 10.97
N LYS A 28 0.59 8.45 10.35
CA LYS A 28 1.52 9.53 9.97
C LYS A 28 2.75 8.97 9.28
N ALA A 29 2.52 8.11 8.29
CA ALA A 29 3.58 7.35 7.65
C ALA A 29 4.10 8.07 6.40
N SER A 30 5.39 7.97 6.14
CA SER A 30 5.94 8.25 4.81
C SER A 30 5.37 7.23 3.83
N THR A 31 4.78 7.71 2.74
CA THR A 31 3.98 6.88 1.85
C THR A 31 4.48 6.97 0.43
N THR A 32 4.66 5.82 -0.19
CA THR A 32 5.00 5.70 -1.60
C THR A 32 3.86 4.97 -2.31
N ILE A 33 3.36 5.54 -3.39
CA ILE A 33 2.38 4.91 -4.26
C ILE A 33 3.12 4.45 -5.50
N VAL A 34 3.02 3.17 -5.83
CA VAL A 34 3.74 2.56 -6.95
C VAL A 34 2.77 1.98 -7.97
N ASP A 35 3.00 2.28 -9.24
CA ASP A 35 2.53 1.49 -10.36
C ASP A 35 3.68 0.69 -10.97
N VAL A 36 3.38 -0.55 -11.37
CA VAL A 36 4.32 -1.39 -12.13
C VAL A 36 3.74 -1.60 -13.53
N GLY A 37 4.16 -0.74 -14.44
CA GLY A 37 3.80 -0.81 -15.84
C GLY A 37 4.41 -2.02 -16.53
N GLN A 38 3.91 -2.34 -17.72
CA GLN A 38 4.42 -3.45 -18.53
C GLN A 38 5.90 -3.27 -18.83
N LYS A 39 6.62 -4.40 -18.92
CA LYS A 39 8.02 -4.42 -19.32
C LYS A 39 8.16 -3.80 -20.72
N ILE A 40 8.97 -2.76 -20.81
CA ILE A 40 9.38 -2.20 -22.10
C ILE A 40 10.35 -3.22 -22.71
N SER A 41 10.04 -3.77 -23.89
CA SER A 41 10.87 -4.79 -24.50
C SER A 41 12.26 -4.25 -24.84
N GLU A 42 13.32 -5.06 -24.68
CA GLU A 42 14.71 -4.67 -24.98
C GLU A 42 14.90 -4.25 -26.46
N PHE A 43 14.00 -4.70 -27.36
CA PHE A 43 13.98 -4.22 -28.75
C PHE A 43 13.63 -2.73 -28.87
N SER A 44 12.81 -2.23 -27.94
CA SER A 44 12.52 -0.81 -27.81
C SER A 44 13.70 -0.05 -27.23
N MET A 45 14.60 -0.67 -26.47
CA MET A 45 15.71 0.01 -25.79
C MET A 45 16.90 0.31 -26.71
N LYS A 46 17.12 -0.46 -27.79
CA LYS A 46 18.11 -0.11 -28.84
C LYS A 46 17.63 1.01 -29.75
N ASP A 47 16.32 1.13 -29.91
CA ASP A 47 15.67 2.27 -30.59
C ASP A 47 15.31 3.40 -29.61
N VAL A 48 15.63 3.29 -28.31
CA VAL A 48 15.18 4.20 -27.23
C VAL A 48 15.81 5.59 -27.34
N SER A 49 17.01 5.75 -27.95
CA SER A 49 17.47 7.11 -28.27
C SER A 49 16.61 7.75 -29.35
N LEU A 50 16.22 6.98 -30.35
CA LEU A 50 15.29 7.40 -31.41
C LEU A 50 13.84 7.43 -30.89
N ALA A 51 13.46 6.51 -30.01
CA ALA A 51 12.13 6.42 -29.41
C ALA A 51 11.90 7.47 -28.32
N ASN A 52 12.90 7.88 -27.56
CA ASN A 52 12.75 9.01 -26.63
C ASN A 52 12.54 10.32 -27.39
N GLU A 53 13.29 10.57 -28.48
CA GLU A 53 13.00 11.71 -29.36
C GLU A 53 11.62 11.61 -30.02
N LEU A 54 11.17 10.41 -30.40
CA LEU A 54 9.83 10.19 -30.98
C LEU A 54 8.74 10.23 -29.92
N MET A 55 8.95 9.74 -28.68
CA MET A 55 8.01 9.86 -27.58
C MET A 55 7.81 11.31 -27.17
N GLU A 56 8.88 12.11 -27.07
CA GLU A 56 8.78 13.53 -26.79
C GLU A 56 8.06 14.31 -27.92
N THR A 57 8.26 13.89 -29.18
CA THR A 57 7.61 14.54 -30.32
C THR A 57 6.17 14.08 -30.55
N TRP A 58 5.78 12.88 -30.10
CA TRP A 58 4.46 12.30 -30.33
C TRP A 58 3.58 12.28 -29.08
N ASP A 59 4.06 12.84 -27.96
CA ASP A 59 3.33 12.90 -26.66
C ASP A 59 2.85 11.51 -26.18
N ILE A 60 3.69 10.49 -26.41
CA ILE A 60 3.42 9.10 -25.98
C ILE A 60 3.98 8.89 -24.59
N ASP A 61 3.10 8.76 -23.59
CA ASP A 61 3.50 8.48 -22.22
C ASP A 61 4.02 7.03 -22.04
N ARG A 62 4.95 6.86 -21.11
CA ARG A 62 5.40 5.53 -20.68
C ARG A 62 4.22 4.73 -20.10
N PRO A 63 4.18 3.38 -20.31
CA PRO A 63 3.17 2.54 -19.67
C PRO A 63 3.14 2.73 -18.15
N GLY A 64 1.97 3.12 -17.61
CA GLY A 64 1.76 3.38 -16.19
C GLY A 64 1.71 4.86 -15.80
N VAL A 65 2.13 5.79 -16.67
CA VAL A 65 2.03 7.23 -16.38
C VAL A 65 0.58 7.67 -16.21
N ASP A 66 -0.33 7.16 -17.02
CA ASP A 66 -1.78 7.40 -16.93
C ASP A 66 -2.38 6.95 -15.58
N VAL A 67 -1.86 5.86 -15.01
CA VAL A 67 -2.24 5.36 -13.69
C VAL A 67 -1.76 6.32 -12.59
N LEU A 68 -0.52 6.83 -12.70
CA LEU A 68 0.01 7.81 -11.75
C LEU A 68 -0.70 9.16 -11.86
N GLU A 69 -1.04 9.59 -13.06
CA GLU A 69 -1.83 10.81 -13.30
C GLU A 69 -3.22 10.71 -12.64
N TRP A 70 -3.89 9.58 -12.83
CA TRP A 70 -5.14 9.31 -12.14
C TRP A 70 -4.97 9.31 -10.61
N ALA A 71 -3.93 8.65 -10.09
CA ALA A 71 -3.67 8.61 -8.65
C ALA A 71 -3.41 10.02 -8.10
N PHE A 72 -2.66 10.85 -8.82
CA PHE A 72 -2.43 12.25 -8.46
C PHE A 72 -3.73 13.04 -8.39
N GLY A 73 -4.60 12.95 -9.40
CA GLY A 73 -5.92 13.57 -9.39
C GLY A 73 -6.79 13.10 -8.22
N TYR A 74 -6.73 11.80 -7.89
CA TYR A 74 -7.42 11.24 -6.73
C TYR A 74 -6.91 11.86 -5.40
N LEU A 75 -5.60 11.99 -5.25
CA LEU A 75 -4.97 12.57 -4.06
C LEU A 75 -5.35 14.05 -3.86
N LEU A 76 -5.38 14.82 -4.94
CA LEU A 76 -5.84 16.22 -4.93
C LEU A 76 -7.30 16.32 -4.51
N LYS A 77 -8.18 15.59 -5.19
CA LYS A 77 -9.63 15.58 -4.95
C LYS A 77 -9.97 15.24 -3.50
N ASN A 78 -9.24 14.30 -2.89
CA ASN A 78 -9.45 13.84 -1.52
C ASN A 78 -8.58 14.57 -0.49
N LYS A 79 -7.90 15.63 -0.88
CA LYS A 79 -7.08 16.50 0.00
C LYS A 79 -5.98 15.74 0.74
N PHE A 80 -5.34 14.79 0.08
CA PHE A 80 -4.15 14.10 0.61
C PHE A 80 -2.87 14.85 0.28
N ILE A 81 -2.89 15.68 -0.75
CA ILE A 81 -1.79 16.57 -1.14
C ILE A 81 -2.29 18.01 -1.24
N GLU A 82 -1.36 18.96 -1.09
CA GLU A 82 -1.65 20.37 -1.27
C GLU A 82 -1.72 20.71 -2.76
N GLN A 83 -2.73 21.52 -3.12
CA GLN A 83 -2.84 22.08 -4.46
C GLN A 83 -1.67 23.05 -4.68
N ARG A 84 -0.90 22.83 -5.74
CA ARG A 84 0.12 23.79 -6.16
C ARG A 84 -0.55 24.92 -6.92
N THR A 85 -0.19 26.15 -6.61
CA THR A 85 -0.80 27.40 -7.11
C THR A 85 -0.72 27.60 -8.63
N THR A 86 -0.09 26.71 -9.42
CA THR A 86 0.20 26.93 -10.84
C THR A 86 -0.38 25.92 -11.81
N SER A 87 -0.67 24.69 -11.42
CA SER A 87 -1.43 23.73 -12.26
C SER A 87 -1.92 22.56 -11.42
N ASP A 88 -3.15 22.11 -11.69
CA ASP A 88 -3.73 20.87 -11.13
C ASP A 88 -3.31 19.64 -11.95
N GLU A 89 -2.38 19.79 -12.88
CA GLU A 89 -1.89 18.75 -13.76
C GLU A 89 -0.77 17.93 -13.10
N PHE A 90 -0.73 16.65 -13.42
CA PHE A 90 0.33 15.77 -12.98
C PHE A 90 1.68 16.25 -13.53
N PRO A 91 2.70 16.44 -12.68
CA PRO A 91 3.98 17.01 -13.11
C PRO A 91 4.84 15.96 -13.83
N LYS A 92 4.46 15.54 -15.02
CA LYS A 92 5.16 14.54 -15.84
C LYS A 92 6.66 14.87 -15.99
N ASN A 93 6.97 16.15 -16.18
CA ASN A 93 8.35 16.64 -16.34
C ASN A 93 9.22 16.48 -15.06
N LEU A 94 8.60 16.19 -13.92
CA LEU A 94 9.30 15.89 -12.65
C LEU A 94 9.44 14.40 -12.38
N LEU A 95 8.95 13.54 -13.27
CA LEU A 95 9.14 12.10 -13.17
C LEU A 95 10.57 11.75 -13.59
N ILE A 96 11.49 11.79 -12.63
CA ILE A 96 12.92 11.54 -12.86
C ILE A 96 13.20 10.06 -12.65
N GLU A 97 13.74 9.42 -13.68
CA GLU A 97 14.18 8.03 -13.63
C GLU A 97 15.64 7.95 -13.15
N ASN A 98 15.91 7.00 -12.26
CA ASN A 98 17.25 6.66 -11.82
C ASN A 98 17.81 5.43 -12.58
N ASP A 99 19.08 5.11 -12.36
CA ASP A 99 19.79 3.99 -13.02
C ASP A 99 19.15 2.62 -12.77
N SER A 100 18.29 2.49 -11.75
CA SER A 100 17.55 1.25 -11.46
C SER A 100 16.20 1.14 -12.19
N GLY A 101 15.88 2.08 -13.09
CA GLY A 101 14.60 2.13 -13.80
C GLY A 101 13.41 2.58 -12.93
N ARG A 102 13.69 3.16 -11.76
CA ARG A 102 12.70 3.73 -10.86
C ARG A 102 12.50 5.20 -11.19
N ALA A 103 11.32 5.56 -11.65
CA ALA A 103 10.95 6.94 -11.88
C ALA A 103 10.11 7.47 -10.71
N GLU A 104 10.42 8.65 -10.16
CA GLU A 104 9.80 9.18 -8.95
C GLU A 104 9.37 10.64 -9.08
N VAL A 105 8.20 10.95 -8.53
CA VAL A 105 7.73 12.32 -8.26
C VAL A 105 7.49 12.46 -6.77
N LEU A 106 8.15 13.42 -6.14
CA LEU A 106 7.93 13.80 -4.75
C LEU A 106 6.79 14.80 -4.66
N LEU A 107 5.81 14.52 -3.80
CA LEU A 107 4.65 15.36 -3.57
C LEU A 107 4.68 15.94 -2.15
N LYS A 108 4.16 17.16 -2.01
CA LYS A 108 3.94 17.74 -0.69
C LYS A 108 2.62 17.24 -0.12
N GLY A 109 2.70 16.30 0.81
CA GLY A 109 1.53 15.77 1.50
C GLY A 109 0.93 16.75 2.48
N SER A 110 -0.39 16.82 2.55
CA SER A 110 -1.12 17.56 3.58
C SER A 110 -1.51 16.67 4.76
N ALA A 111 -1.61 15.36 4.52
CA ALA A 111 -2.13 14.38 5.47
C ALA A 111 -1.10 13.34 5.91
N VAL A 112 0.03 13.24 5.20
CA VAL A 112 1.14 12.29 5.47
C VAL A 112 2.46 13.07 5.46
N GLU A 113 3.47 12.52 6.14
CA GLU A 113 4.76 13.22 6.31
C GLU A 113 5.48 13.44 4.99
N ASN A 114 5.62 12.38 4.20
CA ASN A 114 6.18 12.41 2.86
C ASN A 114 5.33 11.55 1.95
N LEU A 115 5.12 11.99 0.73
CA LEU A 115 4.37 11.26 -0.28
C LEU A 115 5.12 11.27 -1.59
N SER A 116 5.29 10.09 -2.21
CA SER A 116 5.84 9.98 -3.55
C SER A 116 4.99 9.09 -4.44
N LEU A 117 4.99 9.39 -5.74
CA LEU A 117 4.48 8.53 -6.78
C LEU A 117 5.67 7.94 -7.53
N ILE A 118 5.70 6.64 -7.70
CA ILE A 118 6.77 5.96 -8.43
C ILE A 118 6.23 5.08 -9.53
N LEU A 119 6.97 5.03 -10.63
CA LEU A 119 6.75 4.14 -11.75
C LEU A 119 7.91 3.17 -11.86
N ARG A 120 7.59 1.91 -11.97
CA ARG A 120 8.52 0.84 -12.35
C ARG A 120 7.97 0.08 -13.55
N ASN A 121 8.83 -0.55 -14.33
CA ASN A 121 8.41 -1.34 -15.48
C ASN A 121 9.04 -2.73 -15.41
N GLY A 122 8.21 -3.77 -15.40
CA GLY A 122 8.71 -5.14 -15.33
C GLY A 122 7.72 -6.16 -14.82
N ASP A 123 8.25 -7.20 -14.18
CA ASP A 123 7.44 -8.19 -13.47
C ASP A 123 6.98 -7.63 -12.12
N ILE A 124 5.68 -7.63 -11.88
CA ILE A 124 5.06 -6.97 -10.74
C ILE A 124 5.64 -7.46 -9.41
N ILE A 125 5.79 -8.77 -9.24
CA ILE A 125 6.26 -9.33 -7.96
C ILE A 125 7.73 -9.00 -7.75
N LYS A 126 8.54 -9.12 -8.81
CA LYS A 126 9.96 -8.79 -8.77
C LYS A 126 10.18 -7.32 -8.46
N GLU A 127 9.51 -6.43 -9.18
CA GLU A 127 9.70 -4.98 -9.02
C GLU A 127 9.22 -4.50 -7.63
N LEU A 128 8.10 -5.05 -7.12
CA LEU A 128 7.63 -4.73 -5.77
C LEU A 128 8.56 -5.28 -4.68
N ARG A 129 9.08 -6.49 -4.85
CA ARG A 129 10.08 -7.06 -3.92
C ARG A 129 11.34 -6.21 -3.89
N ASP A 130 11.89 -5.92 -5.07
CA ASP A 130 13.13 -5.14 -5.20
C ASP A 130 12.95 -3.73 -4.60
N GLU A 131 11.78 -3.11 -4.77
CA GLU A 131 11.42 -1.84 -4.14
C GLU A 131 11.35 -1.95 -2.61
N VAL A 132 10.68 -3.00 -2.09
CA VAL A 132 10.54 -3.21 -0.64
C VAL A 132 11.89 -3.46 0.00
N ASP A 133 12.74 -4.27 -0.62
CA ASP A 133 14.07 -4.61 -0.08
C ASP A 133 15.02 -3.40 -0.13
N ALA A 134 14.94 -2.59 -1.19
CA ALA A 134 15.81 -1.42 -1.34
C ALA A 134 15.46 -0.27 -0.36
N TYR A 135 14.17 -0.07 -0.07
CA TYR A 135 13.70 1.08 0.70
C TYR A 135 13.13 0.73 2.08
N GLU A 136 13.10 -0.55 2.45
CA GLU A 136 12.71 -1.06 3.77
C GLU A 136 11.31 -0.59 4.21
N TYR A 137 10.28 -0.97 3.45
CA TYR A 137 8.89 -0.66 3.81
C TYR A 137 8.39 -1.55 4.94
N ASP A 138 7.73 -0.95 5.93
CA ASP A 138 7.12 -1.65 7.06
C ASP A 138 5.82 -2.36 6.68
N LEU A 139 5.07 -1.77 5.74
CA LEU A 139 3.75 -2.21 5.31
C LEU A 139 3.60 -2.01 3.80
N THR A 140 3.18 -3.06 3.11
CA THR A 140 2.80 -3.00 1.69
C THR A 140 1.30 -3.23 1.57
N ILE A 141 0.60 -2.30 0.94
CA ILE A 141 -0.85 -2.35 0.72
C ILE A 141 -1.09 -2.67 -0.75
N ILE A 142 -1.86 -3.71 -1.01
CA ILE A 142 -2.17 -4.20 -2.36
C ILE A 142 -3.66 -4.39 -2.56
N GLY A 143 -4.14 -4.27 -3.78
CA GLY A 143 -5.47 -4.67 -4.17
C GLY A 143 -5.61 -6.19 -4.24
N GLY A 144 -6.72 -6.72 -3.76
CA GLY A 144 -7.07 -8.12 -3.98
C GLY A 144 -7.40 -8.36 -5.45
N SER A 145 -6.71 -9.30 -6.10
CA SER A 145 -7.05 -9.72 -7.45
C SER A 145 -8.05 -10.87 -7.43
N ALA A 146 -8.88 -10.97 -8.48
CA ALA A 146 -9.74 -12.13 -8.69
C ALA A 146 -8.94 -13.44 -8.85
N LYS A 147 -7.67 -13.34 -9.23
CA LYS A 147 -6.73 -14.46 -9.27
C LYS A 147 -6.03 -14.57 -7.93
N ARG A 148 -6.39 -15.57 -7.13
CA ARG A 148 -5.81 -15.87 -5.81
C ARG A 148 -4.27 -15.99 -5.80
N SER A 149 -3.64 -16.33 -6.93
CA SER A 149 -2.20 -16.53 -7.04
C SER A 149 -1.38 -15.29 -6.70
N MET A 150 -1.71 -14.12 -7.25
CA MET A 150 -0.89 -12.91 -7.10
C MET A 150 -0.75 -12.45 -5.64
N SER A 151 -1.85 -12.38 -4.89
CA SER A 151 -1.79 -11.98 -3.47
C SER A 151 -1.02 -13.00 -2.63
N HIS A 152 -1.12 -14.29 -2.96
CA HIS A 152 -0.37 -15.36 -2.30
C HIS A 152 1.13 -15.24 -2.58
N ASP A 153 1.50 -15.04 -3.84
CA ASP A 153 2.88 -14.87 -4.25
C ASP A 153 3.50 -13.62 -3.58
N MET A 154 2.74 -12.52 -3.51
CA MET A 154 3.20 -11.32 -2.79
C MET A 154 3.45 -11.58 -1.30
N ILE A 155 2.55 -12.30 -0.62
CA ILE A 155 2.73 -12.67 0.80
C ILE A 155 3.98 -13.55 0.98
N GLN A 156 4.28 -14.39 0.01
CA GLN A 156 5.41 -15.31 0.08
C GLN A 156 6.76 -14.63 -0.22
N TYR A 157 6.79 -13.68 -1.14
CA TYR A 157 8.04 -13.15 -1.69
C TYR A 157 8.39 -11.72 -1.26
N ILE A 158 7.46 -10.98 -0.65
CA ILE A 158 7.70 -9.61 -0.20
C ILE A 158 8.00 -9.57 1.29
N ASN A 159 9.15 -9.01 1.66
CA ASN A 159 9.63 -8.94 3.04
C ASN A 159 9.07 -7.71 3.80
N SER A 160 7.74 -7.59 3.84
CA SER A 160 7.04 -6.58 4.63
C SER A 160 5.74 -7.14 5.20
N SER A 161 5.05 -6.38 6.04
CA SER A 161 3.67 -6.74 6.38
C SER A 161 2.77 -6.45 5.19
N ILE A 162 1.92 -7.39 4.80
CA ILE A 162 1.02 -7.24 3.66
C ILE A 162 -0.40 -6.92 4.15
N PHE A 163 -1.00 -5.89 3.59
CA PHE A 163 -2.40 -5.56 3.76
C PHE A 163 -3.12 -5.68 2.41
N VAL A 164 -4.05 -6.62 2.31
CA VAL A 164 -4.80 -6.86 1.07
C VAL A 164 -6.17 -6.19 1.17
N VAL A 165 -6.44 -5.27 0.26
CA VAL A 165 -7.75 -4.62 0.13
C VAL A 165 -8.58 -5.40 -0.89
N ASN A 166 -9.66 -6.01 -0.44
CA ASN A 166 -10.54 -6.80 -1.31
C ASN A 166 -11.99 -6.33 -1.15
N ASN A 167 -12.59 -5.83 -2.24
CA ASN A 167 -13.99 -5.42 -2.30
C ASN A 167 -14.43 -4.48 -1.15
N PHE A 168 -13.56 -3.55 -0.74
CA PHE A 168 -13.90 -2.59 0.29
C PHE A 168 -15.07 -1.69 -0.15
N ASN A 169 -16.08 -1.58 0.72
CA ASN A 169 -17.25 -0.74 0.50
C ASN A 169 -17.54 0.11 1.76
N LYS A 170 -17.50 1.43 1.61
CA LYS A 170 -17.71 2.39 2.71
C LYS A 170 -19.09 2.29 3.38
N THR A 171 -20.08 1.72 2.71
CA THR A 171 -21.45 1.57 3.25
C THR A 171 -21.62 0.37 4.16
N ILE A 172 -20.64 -0.54 4.21
CA ILE A 172 -20.69 -1.75 5.04
C ILE A 172 -20.07 -1.49 6.41
N ASN A 173 -20.77 -1.90 7.46
CA ASN A 173 -20.20 -1.89 8.80
C ASN A 173 -19.26 -3.09 8.98
N TYR A 174 -17.98 -2.84 8.89
CA TYR A 174 -16.96 -3.86 9.09
C TYR A 174 -16.65 -4.08 10.57
N LYS A 175 -16.17 -5.30 10.89
CA LYS A 175 -15.47 -5.63 12.13
C LYS A 175 -14.10 -6.20 11.78
N ILE A 176 -13.11 -5.93 12.61
CA ILE A 176 -11.81 -6.59 12.49
C ILE A 176 -11.88 -7.91 13.22
N LEU A 177 -11.55 -9.01 12.54
CA LEU A 177 -11.22 -10.28 13.17
C LEU A 177 -9.70 -10.35 13.34
N LEU A 178 -9.23 -10.31 14.57
CA LEU A 178 -7.81 -10.34 14.91
C LEU A 178 -7.45 -11.70 15.49
N ALA A 179 -6.75 -12.51 14.70
CA ALA A 179 -6.19 -13.77 15.16
C ALA A 179 -4.90 -13.48 15.95
N VAL A 180 -4.78 -14.05 17.14
CA VAL A 180 -3.64 -13.91 18.02
C VAL A 180 -3.20 -15.26 18.58
N ASP A 181 -1.88 -15.40 18.73
CA ASP A 181 -1.20 -16.55 19.32
C ASP A 181 -0.06 -16.06 20.22
N ASP A 182 0.83 -16.93 20.65
CA ASP A 182 2.01 -16.59 21.44
C ASP A 182 3.24 -16.21 20.59
N SER A 183 3.11 -16.14 19.27
CA SER A 183 4.20 -15.80 18.35
C SER A 183 4.63 -14.33 18.44
N PRO A 184 5.88 -14.00 18.06
CA PRO A 184 6.34 -12.62 17.97
C PRO A 184 5.51 -11.75 17.01
N GLY A 185 4.90 -12.36 15.98
CA GLY A 185 4.05 -11.71 14.99
C GLY A 185 2.78 -11.09 15.58
N THR A 186 2.23 -11.71 16.61
CA THR A 186 1.02 -11.22 17.30
C THR A 186 1.16 -9.79 17.79
N LYS A 187 2.30 -9.40 18.37
CA LYS A 187 2.51 -8.02 18.84
C LYS A 187 2.38 -7.00 17.68
N LYS A 188 2.90 -7.35 16.52
CA LYS A 188 2.84 -6.52 15.32
C LYS A 188 1.41 -6.46 14.78
N ALA A 189 0.73 -7.61 14.71
CA ALA A 189 -0.68 -7.70 14.28
C ALA A 189 -1.62 -6.89 15.19
N VAL A 190 -1.46 -6.98 16.52
CA VAL A 190 -2.23 -6.18 17.48
C VAL A 190 -1.99 -4.69 17.28
N LYS A 191 -0.74 -4.25 17.08
CA LYS A 191 -0.41 -2.84 16.81
C LYS A 191 -1.10 -2.32 15.55
N TYR A 192 -1.08 -3.10 14.47
CA TYR A 192 -1.80 -2.73 13.24
C TYR A 192 -3.32 -2.77 13.43
N GLY A 193 -3.84 -3.79 14.09
CA GLY A 193 -5.27 -3.90 14.40
C GLY A 193 -5.81 -2.68 15.14
N VAL A 194 -5.07 -2.20 16.17
CA VAL A 194 -5.41 -0.95 16.88
C VAL A 194 -5.49 0.23 15.92
N ARG A 195 -4.48 0.39 15.06
CA ARG A 195 -4.41 1.56 14.16
C ARG A 195 -5.48 1.53 13.09
N VAL A 196 -5.74 0.36 12.51
CA VAL A 196 -6.81 0.19 11.52
C VAL A 196 -8.17 0.41 12.17
N ALA A 197 -8.41 -0.13 13.37
CA ALA A 197 -9.64 0.10 14.12
C ALA A 197 -9.87 1.59 14.40
N GLN A 198 -8.84 2.32 14.81
CA GLN A 198 -8.90 3.77 15.02
C GLN A 198 -9.15 4.55 13.72
N ALA A 199 -8.51 4.13 12.61
CA ALA A 199 -8.63 4.79 11.31
C ALA A 199 -10.06 4.74 10.75
N PHE A 200 -10.73 3.62 10.96
CA PHE A 200 -12.06 3.36 10.41
C PHE A 200 -13.19 3.40 11.44
N GLY A 201 -12.88 3.62 12.73
CA GLY A 201 -13.89 3.65 13.79
C GLY A 201 -14.61 2.30 13.99
N ILE A 202 -13.91 1.17 13.80
CA ILE A 202 -14.50 -0.16 13.78
C ILE A 202 -14.09 -0.99 14.99
N LYS A 203 -14.96 -1.93 15.37
CA LYS A 203 -14.77 -2.85 16.50
C LYS A 203 -13.82 -3.99 16.13
N VAL A 204 -13.19 -4.57 17.14
CA VAL A 204 -12.27 -5.71 16.98
C VAL A 204 -12.80 -6.92 17.73
N GLN A 205 -12.89 -8.05 17.02
CA GLN A 205 -13.11 -9.38 17.58
C GLN A 205 -11.76 -10.09 17.64
N ILE A 206 -11.33 -10.48 18.84
CA ILE A 206 -10.07 -11.20 19.03
C ILE A 206 -10.36 -12.69 19.10
N ILE A 207 -9.62 -13.49 18.33
CA ILE A 207 -9.72 -14.96 18.35
C ILE A 207 -8.37 -15.61 18.58
N THR A 208 -8.38 -16.78 19.19
CA THR A 208 -7.25 -17.71 19.27
C THR A 208 -7.66 -19.06 18.71
N VAL A 209 -6.72 -19.73 18.04
CA VAL A 209 -6.89 -21.11 17.59
C VAL A 209 -5.93 -21.98 18.39
N ASN A 210 -6.46 -23.00 19.06
CA ASN A 210 -5.66 -23.92 19.88
C ASN A 210 -5.68 -25.30 19.22
N GLU A 211 -4.51 -25.88 19.03
CA GLU A 211 -4.34 -27.24 18.50
C GLU A 211 -4.42 -28.28 19.64
N ASP A 212 -3.99 -27.89 20.84
CA ASP A 212 -3.96 -28.74 22.03
C ASP A 212 -4.21 -27.95 23.34
N ASP A 213 -4.33 -28.66 24.47
CA ASP A 213 -4.54 -28.05 25.79
C ASP A 213 -3.35 -27.26 26.32
N ASN A 214 -2.13 -27.54 25.85
CA ASN A 214 -0.91 -26.83 26.26
C ASN A 214 -0.81 -25.45 25.60
N SER A 215 -1.21 -25.32 24.33
CA SER A 215 -1.25 -24.04 23.61
C SER A 215 -2.31 -23.09 24.16
N ASN A 216 -3.35 -23.63 24.82
CA ASN A 216 -4.48 -22.87 25.31
C ASN A 216 -4.09 -21.79 26.36
N LYS A 217 -3.20 -22.08 27.31
CA LYS A 217 -2.80 -21.11 28.35
C LYS A 217 -2.01 -19.92 27.78
N ALA A 218 -1.07 -20.16 26.86
CA ALA A 218 -0.26 -19.13 26.23
C ALA A 218 -1.12 -18.24 25.33
N ASN A 219 -1.93 -18.85 24.49
CA ASN A 219 -2.83 -18.16 23.58
C ASN A 219 -3.91 -17.34 24.32
N LYS A 220 -4.46 -17.87 25.43
CA LYS A 220 -5.38 -17.13 26.31
C LYS A 220 -4.73 -15.88 26.88
N LYS A 221 -3.48 -15.98 27.37
CA LYS A 221 -2.71 -14.84 27.87
C LYS A 221 -2.46 -13.81 26.75
N SER A 222 -2.16 -14.24 25.53
CA SER A 222 -1.97 -13.38 24.38
C SER A 222 -3.27 -12.63 24.01
N SER A 223 -4.39 -13.32 24.00
CA SER A 223 -5.73 -12.73 23.78
C SER A 223 -6.08 -11.68 24.83
N GLU A 224 -5.86 -11.98 26.12
CA GLU A 224 -6.08 -11.03 27.22
C GLU A 224 -5.19 -9.78 27.09
N ASN A 225 -3.91 -9.95 26.72
CA ASN A 225 -2.97 -8.85 26.50
C ASN A 225 -3.38 -8.00 25.29
N ALA A 226 -3.80 -8.62 24.20
CA ALA A 226 -4.33 -7.92 23.03
C ALA A 226 -5.58 -7.09 23.40
N SER A 227 -6.53 -7.68 24.10
CA SER A 227 -7.73 -7.00 24.57
C SER A 227 -7.41 -5.79 25.48
N LYS A 228 -6.48 -5.96 26.42
CA LYS A 228 -6.02 -4.86 27.28
C LYS A 228 -5.38 -3.72 26.47
N MET A 229 -4.57 -4.07 25.47
CA MET A 229 -3.93 -3.06 24.60
C MET A 229 -4.97 -2.29 23.78
N MET A 230 -5.94 -2.99 23.15
CA MET A 230 -7.04 -2.38 22.41
C MET A 230 -7.81 -1.36 23.26
N ARG A 231 -8.23 -1.77 24.46
CA ARG A 231 -8.98 -0.90 25.39
C ARG A 231 -8.17 0.31 25.82
N ARG A 232 -6.87 0.15 26.12
CA ARG A 232 -5.98 1.28 26.45
C ARG A 232 -5.84 2.30 25.32
N CYS A 233 -5.99 1.84 24.09
CA CYS A 233 -5.97 2.69 22.89
C CYS A 233 -7.36 3.22 22.48
N GLY A 234 -8.39 3.01 23.31
CA GLY A 234 -9.77 3.46 23.04
C GLY A 234 -10.48 2.65 21.94
N VAL A 235 -10.01 1.42 21.66
CA VAL A 235 -10.63 0.52 20.68
C VAL A 235 -11.53 -0.49 21.41
N GLU A 236 -12.79 -0.58 20.99
CA GLU A 236 -13.72 -1.58 21.48
C GLU A 236 -13.30 -2.97 20.98
N ALA A 237 -13.00 -3.89 21.91
CA ALA A 237 -12.55 -5.23 21.60
C ALA A 237 -13.28 -6.27 22.44
N GLU A 238 -13.72 -7.33 21.76
CA GLU A 238 -14.37 -8.52 22.31
C GLU A 238 -13.43 -9.73 22.12
N THR A 239 -13.45 -10.69 23.05
CA THR A 239 -12.65 -11.95 23.00
C THR A 239 -13.56 -13.15 23.04
#